data_79b97034f74efce077fa8883aec91706
#
_entry.id   79b97034f74efce077fa8883aec91706
#
_cell.length_a   1.000
_cell.length_b   1.000
_cell.length_c   1.000
_cell.angle_alpha   90.00
_cell.angle_beta   90.00
_cell.angle_gamma   90.00
#
_symmetry.space_group_name_H-M   'P 1'
#
loop_
_entity.id
_entity.type
_entity.pdbx_description
1 polymer ?
#
loop_
_entity_poly.entity_id
_entity_poly.type
_entity_poly.pdbx_seq_one_letter_code
_entity_poly.pdbx_strand_id
1 'polypeptide(L)'
;GITISASVSVEDVFMKPDRQNIFGQGSNGVYEPQSGSSWGPAIAGQTVKNWNNEDEKLTYYDNVKNFFDKGVNITENVSFAQQFGKTAVYASFTRLDDHSKIPGAEYSRTNMMLRASSTFGPDDRWSLDAKVQYILSDATNRPLSGANDNNYFLTMFSMPSTMDITRFQQAVDPATGKMFWWLDGSGLNPYWGADYNTNQDVRNRFIMNGSLKYKFTDWLNAEIKAGSDMYFTEETSKLYAGSPLSTNGRFSFGEKKFYENNFSFMVTAQKDRFLGDFGGTATFGGNMMERK
;
A
#
# COMPACT_ATOMS: atom_id res chain seq x y z
N GLY A 1 -31.27 -9.25 0.68
CA GLY A 1 -30.85 -9.06 2.06
C GLY A 1 -29.71 -8.06 2.19
N ILE A 2 -29.49 -7.58 3.40
CA ILE A 2 -28.40 -6.66 3.75
C ILE A 2 -27.40 -7.45 4.64
N THR A 3 -26.12 -7.29 4.38
CA THR A 3 -25.04 -7.82 5.22
C THR A 3 -24.14 -6.68 5.65
N ILE A 4 -23.83 -6.62 6.95
CA ILE A 4 -22.91 -5.65 7.53
C ILE A 4 -21.80 -6.45 8.22
N SER A 5 -20.55 -6.11 7.98
CA SER A 5 -19.39 -6.69 8.64
C SER A 5 -18.34 -5.65 8.93
N ALA A 6 -17.63 -5.84 10.04
CA ALA A 6 -16.49 -5.04 10.42
C ALA A 6 -15.39 -5.96 10.97
N SER A 7 -14.14 -5.62 10.69
CA SER A 7 -12.97 -6.29 11.25
C SER A 7 -11.94 -5.28 11.69
N VAL A 8 -11.26 -5.59 12.79
CA VAL A 8 -10.13 -4.82 13.31
C VAL A 8 -8.97 -5.78 13.49
N SER A 9 -7.81 -5.42 12.96
CA SER A 9 -6.56 -6.12 13.21
C SER A 9 -5.51 -5.18 13.78
N VAL A 10 -4.69 -5.70 14.68
CA VAL A 10 -3.56 -4.98 15.28
C VAL A 10 -2.28 -5.69 14.89
N GLU A 11 -1.32 -4.94 14.40
CA GLU A 11 -0.04 -5.44 13.95
C GLU A 11 1.10 -4.91 14.84
N ASP A 12 2.12 -5.74 15.05
CA ASP A 12 3.34 -5.38 15.77
C ASP A 12 4.58 -5.86 15.01
N VAL A 13 5.72 -5.24 15.26
CA VAL A 13 7.01 -5.65 14.68
C VAL A 13 7.60 -6.75 15.54
N PHE A 14 7.55 -8.00 15.06
CA PHE A 14 8.13 -9.14 15.75
C PHE A 14 9.34 -9.74 15.03
N MET A 15 9.40 -9.65 13.70
CA MET A 15 10.58 -10.06 12.92
C MET A 15 11.52 -8.87 12.75
N LYS A 16 12.65 -8.92 13.40
CA LYS A 16 13.70 -7.90 13.32
C LYS A 16 15.07 -8.58 13.27
N PRO A 17 16.09 -7.94 12.67
CA PRO A 17 17.44 -8.49 12.72
C PRO A 17 17.94 -8.61 14.17
N ASP A 18 18.60 -9.72 14.47
CA ASP A 18 19.33 -9.85 15.73
C ASP A 18 20.53 -8.90 15.73
N ARG A 19 20.58 -8.04 16.73
CA ARG A 19 21.66 -7.07 16.89
C ARG A 19 22.43 -7.36 18.17
N GLN A 20 23.74 -7.19 18.11
CA GLN A 20 24.58 -7.31 19.28
C GLN A 20 24.25 -6.20 20.30
N ASN A 21 24.34 -6.53 21.58
CA ASN A 21 24.06 -5.64 22.71
C ASN A 21 25.19 -5.65 23.76
N ILE A 22 26.38 -6.10 23.35
CA ILE A 22 27.55 -6.28 24.21
C ILE A 22 28.46 -5.06 24.10
N PHE A 23 28.68 -4.55 22.90
CA PHE A 23 29.57 -3.43 22.64
C PHE A 23 28.77 -2.18 22.25
N GLY A 24 29.23 -1.03 22.72
CA GLY A 24 28.64 0.27 22.43
C GLY A 24 29.20 0.96 21.21
N GLN A 25 28.80 2.18 21.02
CA GLN A 25 29.22 3.07 19.95
C GLN A 25 30.73 3.24 19.93
N GLY A 26 31.33 3.24 18.73
CA GLY A 26 32.78 3.38 18.52
C GLY A 26 33.39 2.22 17.76
N SER A 27 34.70 2.17 17.75
CA SER A 27 35.51 1.15 17.04
C SER A 27 36.69 0.73 17.87
N ASN A 28 37.22 -0.49 17.60
CA ASN A 28 38.43 -1.03 18.24
C ASN A 28 38.43 -0.99 19.78
N GLY A 29 37.26 -1.13 20.40
CA GLY A 29 37.10 -1.03 21.85
C GLY A 29 37.09 0.39 22.42
N VAL A 30 37.19 1.43 21.59
CA VAL A 30 37.23 2.83 21.97
C VAL A 30 35.86 3.49 21.67
N TYR A 31 35.37 4.25 22.64
CA TYR A 31 34.14 5.03 22.45
C TYR A 31 34.38 6.24 21.57
N GLU A 32 33.54 6.40 20.54
CA GLU A 32 33.59 7.52 19.60
C GLU A 32 32.17 8.09 19.42
N PRO A 33 31.88 9.31 19.93
CA PRO A 33 30.50 9.82 20.02
C PRO A 33 29.82 10.14 18.69
N GLN A 34 30.58 10.18 17.59
CA GLN A 34 30.05 10.38 16.23
C GLN A 34 30.25 9.17 15.31
N SER A 35 30.65 8.04 15.87
CA SER A 35 30.84 6.81 15.09
C SER A 35 29.50 6.13 14.78
N GLY A 36 29.28 5.74 13.54
CA GLY A 36 28.18 4.85 13.14
C GLY A 36 28.44 3.38 13.48
N SER A 37 29.63 3.03 13.98
CA SER A 37 30.03 1.67 14.36
C SER A 37 29.60 1.34 15.78
N SER A 38 29.33 0.06 16.05
CA SER A 38 28.98 -0.49 17.36
C SER A 38 30.05 -1.49 17.86
N TRP A 39 31.33 -1.18 17.63
CA TRP A 39 32.49 -1.97 18.06
C TRP A 39 33.40 -1.17 19.01
N GLY A 40 32.78 -0.29 19.80
CA GLY A 40 33.43 0.45 20.89
C GLY A 40 33.61 -0.40 22.15
N PRO A 41 33.67 0.22 23.35
CA PRO A 41 33.83 -0.50 24.60
C PRO A 41 32.63 -1.37 24.96
N ALA A 42 32.85 -2.37 25.80
CA ALA A 42 31.74 -3.14 26.37
C ALA A 42 30.76 -2.25 27.14
N ILE A 43 29.48 -2.55 27.00
CA ILE A 43 28.40 -1.81 27.71
C ILE A 43 28.40 -2.26 29.17
N ALA A 44 28.81 -1.37 30.07
CA ALA A 44 28.87 -1.61 31.50
C ALA A 44 28.25 -0.48 32.33
N GLY A 45 27.48 0.40 31.69
CA GLY A 45 26.89 1.58 32.35
C GLY A 45 27.88 2.67 32.73
N GLN A 46 29.12 2.62 32.18
CA GLN A 46 30.12 3.66 32.37
C GLN A 46 29.65 5.01 31.80
N THR A 47 30.16 6.09 32.37
CA THR A 47 29.87 7.44 31.89
C THR A 47 30.78 7.74 30.69
N VAL A 48 30.19 8.23 29.61
CA VAL A 48 30.87 8.71 28.41
C VAL A 48 30.42 10.12 28.06
N LYS A 49 31.18 10.84 27.25
CA LYS A 49 30.72 12.10 26.66
C LYS A 49 30.01 11.77 25.34
N ASN A 50 28.71 12.09 25.28
CA ASN A 50 27.92 11.87 24.09
C ASN A 50 28.29 12.85 22.94
N TRP A 51 27.59 12.73 21.82
CA TRP A 51 27.76 13.56 20.63
C TRP A 51 27.53 15.07 20.89
N ASN A 52 26.80 15.44 21.93
CA ASN A 52 26.52 16.82 22.36
C ASN A 52 27.43 17.24 23.54
N ASN A 53 28.48 16.48 23.82
CA ASN A 53 29.43 16.73 24.92
C ASN A 53 28.81 16.69 26.34
N GLU A 54 27.69 16.00 26.50
CA GLU A 54 27.01 15.77 27.76
C GLU A 54 27.44 14.44 28.38
N ASP A 55 27.42 14.32 29.70
CA ASP A 55 27.65 13.08 30.40
C ASP A 55 26.45 12.13 30.24
N GLU A 56 26.72 10.94 29.75
CA GLU A 56 25.72 9.92 29.49
C GLU A 56 26.19 8.54 29.93
N LYS A 57 25.25 7.70 30.39
CA LYS A 57 25.52 6.30 30.67
C LYS A 57 25.50 5.47 29.37
N LEU A 58 26.58 4.74 29.11
CA LEU A 58 26.61 3.82 27.99
C LEU A 58 25.66 2.65 28.26
N THR A 59 24.52 2.65 27.61
CA THR A 59 23.40 1.74 27.84
C THR A 59 22.83 1.26 26.49
N TYR A 60 22.33 0.03 26.45
CA TYR A 60 21.64 -0.51 25.28
C TYR A 60 20.21 0.02 25.19
N TYR A 61 19.78 0.37 23.98
CA TYR A 61 18.40 0.74 23.64
C TYR A 61 17.85 -0.16 22.52
N ASP A 62 16.65 -0.69 22.69
CA ASP A 62 15.92 -1.39 21.62
C ASP A 62 15.25 -0.38 20.69
N ASN A 63 16.04 0.24 19.83
CA ASN A 63 15.60 1.30 18.94
C ASN A 63 14.51 0.86 17.96
N VAL A 64 14.47 -0.41 17.58
CA VAL A 64 13.41 -0.96 16.73
C VAL A 64 12.07 -0.90 17.49
N LYS A 65 12.04 -1.38 18.73
CA LYS A 65 10.84 -1.33 19.56
C LYS A 65 10.41 0.10 19.87
N ASN A 66 11.38 1.01 20.04
CA ASN A 66 11.10 2.41 20.42
C ASN A 66 10.66 3.27 19.24
N PHE A 67 10.99 2.87 18.01
CA PHE A 67 10.67 3.65 16.82
C PHE A 67 9.35 3.24 16.16
N PHE A 68 9.07 1.95 16.05
CA PHE A 68 7.85 1.49 15.37
C PHE A 68 6.63 1.57 16.28
N ASP A 69 5.51 1.95 15.68
CA ASP A 69 4.20 1.95 16.30
C ASP A 69 3.52 0.57 16.23
N LYS A 70 2.37 0.45 16.85
CA LYS A 70 1.44 -0.64 16.57
C LYS A 70 0.55 -0.25 15.42
N GLY A 71 0.54 -1.07 14.38
CA GLY A 71 -0.36 -0.86 13.25
C GLY A 71 -1.79 -1.25 13.62
N VAL A 72 -2.76 -0.51 13.11
CA VAL A 72 -4.19 -0.79 13.27
C VAL A 72 -4.86 -0.73 11.92
N ASN A 73 -5.49 -1.82 11.51
CA ASN A 73 -6.27 -1.90 10.29
C ASN A 73 -7.75 -2.12 10.64
N ILE A 74 -8.61 -1.27 10.09
CA ILE A 74 -10.06 -1.33 10.27
C ILE A 74 -10.68 -1.50 8.89
N THR A 75 -11.51 -2.53 8.73
CA THR A 75 -12.28 -2.75 7.51
C THR A 75 -13.76 -2.84 7.85
N GLU A 76 -14.56 -2.03 7.17
CA GLU A 76 -16.01 -2.00 7.29
C GLU A 76 -16.64 -2.31 5.93
N ASN A 77 -17.68 -3.13 5.91
CA ASN A 77 -18.39 -3.49 4.70
C ASN A 77 -19.90 -3.46 4.94
N VAL A 78 -20.61 -2.90 3.99
CA VAL A 78 -22.07 -3.02 3.86
C VAL A 78 -22.38 -3.53 2.46
N SER A 79 -23.16 -4.58 2.37
CA SER A 79 -23.62 -5.11 1.07
C SER A 79 -25.11 -5.40 1.06
N PHE A 80 -25.68 -5.25 -0.11
CA PHE A 80 -27.07 -5.55 -0.42
C PHE A 80 -27.13 -6.52 -1.58
N ALA A 81 -27.90 -7.60 -1.41
CA ALA A 81 -28.16 -8.58 -2.46
C ALA A 81 -29.67 -8.88 -2.49
N GLN A 82 -30.29 -8.74 -3.64
CA GLN A 82 -31.72 -8.97 -3.81
C GLN A 82 -32.03 -9.48 -5.22
N GLN A 83 -32.98 -10.42 -5.28
CA GLN A 83 -33.59 -10.89 -6.51
C GLN A 83 -34.93 -10.18 -6.71
N PHE A 84 -35.14 -9.57 -7.87
CA PHE A 84 -36.40 -8.94 -8.32
C PHE A 84 -36.87 -9.64 -9.57
N GLY A 85 -37.76 -10.61 -9.43
CA GLY A 85 -38.17 -11.45 -10.55
C GLY A 85 -36.95 -12.17 -11.17
N LYS A 86 -36.63 -11.86 -12.43
CA LYS A 86 -35.50 -12.44 -13.18
C LYS A 86 -34.21 -11.61 -13.09
N THR A 87 -34.23 -10.54 -12.29
CA THR A 87 -33.09 -9.65 -12.13
C THR A 87 -32.48 -9.78 -10.74
N ALA A 88 -31.21 -10.13 -10.65
CA ALA A 88 -30.44 -10.10 -9.43
C ALA A 88 -29.64 -8.79 -9.36
N VAL A 89 -29.67 -8.15 -8.21
CA VAL A 89 -28.92 -6.90 -7.95
C VAL A 89 -28.01 -7.13 -6.74
N TYR A 90 -26.77 -6.71 -6.86
CA TYR A 90 -25.80 -6.67 -5.78
C TYR A 90 -25.14 -5.30 -5.72
N ALA A 91 -25.13 -4.70 -4.53
CA ALA A 91 -24.41 -3.46 -4.27
C ALA A 91 -23.55 -3.65 -3.02
N SER A 92 -22.35 -3.07 -3.01
CA SER A 92 -21.50 -3.08 -1.82
C SER A 92 -20.73 -1.79 -1.67
N PHE A 93 -20.47 -1.45 -0.41
CA PHE A 93 -19.56 -0.39 0.01
C PHE A 93 -18.58 -1.01 1.01
N THR A 94 -17.27 -0.81 0.77
CA THR A 94 -16.22 -1.25 1.68
C THR A 94 -15.29 -0.08 1.95
N ARG A 95 -15.02 0.18 3.22
CA ARG A 95 -14.00 1.13 3.67
C ARG A 95 -12.92 0.37 4.43
N LEU A 96 -11.66 0.66 4.09
CA LEU A 96 -10.48 0.19 4.80
C LEU A 96 -9.67 1.42 5.20
N ASP A 97 -9.31 1.49 6.47
CA ASP A 97 -8.39 2.47 7.02
C ASP A 97 -7.26 1.71 7.74
N ASP A 98 -6.03 1.97 7.32
CA ASP A 98 -4.82 1.35 7.82
C ASP A 98 -3.85 2.41 8.34
N HIS A 99 -3.64 2.40 9.66
CA HIS A 99 -2.56 3.10 10.32
C HIS A 99 -1.40 2.13 10.48
N SER A 100 -0.36 2.34 9.72
CA SER A 100 0.78 1.42 9.67
C SER A 100 1.57 1.41 10.98
N LYS A 101 2.26 0.31 11.25
CA LYS A 101 3.32 0.24 12.28
C LYS A 101 4.52 1.13 11.96
N ILE A 102 4.61 1.65 10.75
CA ILE A 102 5.64 2.59 10.31
C ILE A 102 5.16 3.99 10.61
N PRO A 103 5.87 4.79 11.44
CA PRO A 103 5.46 6.15 11.81
C PRO A 103 5.11 7.00 10.60
N GLY A 104 3.95 7.66 10.65
CA GLY A 104 3.47 8.57 9.61
C GLY A 104 2.97 7.90 8.32
N ALA A 105 3.02 6.56 8.20
CA ALA A 105 2.52 5.86 7.02
C ALA A 105 1.06 5.43 7.21
N GLU A 106 0.19 5.86 6.29
CA GLU A 106 -1.24 5.59 6.31
C GLU A 106 -1.72 5.12 4.94
N TYR A 107 -2.74 4.30 4.95
CA TYR A 107 -3.43 3.88 3.73
C TYR A 107 -4.93 3.83 3.97
N SER A 108 -5.69 4.39 3.05
CA SER A 108 -7.14 4.23 3.04
C SER A 108 -7.66 3.79 1.68
N ARG A 109 -8.74 3.02 1.69
CA ARG A 109 -9.38 2.53 0.47
C ARG A 109 -10.89 2.48 0.62
N THR A 110 -11.57 3.17 -0.28
CA THR A 110 -13.02 3.06 -0.46
C THR A 110 -13.31 2.29 -1.73
N ASN A 111 -14.15 1.28 -1.64
CA ASN A 111 -14.57 0.47 -2.78
C ASN A 111 -16.09 0.42 -2.84
N MET A 112 -16.66 0.87 -3.95
CA MET A 112 -18.07 0.80 -4.24
C MET A 112 -18.29 -0.11 -5.44
N MET A 113 -19.24 -1.02 -5.37
CA MET A 113 -19.56 -1.93 -6.46
C MET A 113 -21.07 -2.05 -6.62
N LEU A 114 -21.51 -2.06 -7.89
CA LEU A 114 -22.84 -2.40 -8.31
C LEU A 114 -22.77 -3.45 -9.40
N ARG A 115 -23.53 -4.53 -9.26
CA ARG A 115 -23.70 -5.57 -10.28
C ARG A 115 -25.17 -5.88 -10.44
N ALA A 116 -25.60 -6.01 -11.68
CA ALA A 116 -26.91 -6.51 -12.04
C ALA A 116 -26.78 -7.62 -13.07
N SER A 117 -27.55 -8.67 -12.88
CA SER A 117 -27.72 -9.74 -13.88
C SER A 117 -29.19 -10.03 -14.09
N SER A 118 -29.59 -10.24 -15.34
CA SER A 118 -31.00 -10.42 -15.70
C SER A 118 -31.14 -11.33 -16.91
N THR A 119 -32.25 -12.09 -16.92
CA THR A 119 -32.74 -12.74 -18.13
C THR A 119 -34.04 -12.09 -18.56
N PHE A 120 -34.23 -11.88 -19.87
CA PHE A 120 -35.37 -11.13 -20.39
C PHE A 120 -35.69 -11.51 -21.85
N GLY A 121 -36.76 -10.95 -22.37
CA GLY A 121 -37.27 -11.21 -23.71
C GLY A 121 -38.13 -12.50 -23.79
N PRO A 122 -38.64 -12.86 -25.00
CA PRO A 122 -39.37 -14.08 -25.21
C PRO A 122 -38.52 -15.32 -24.85
N ASP A 123 -39.07 -16.23 -24.07
CA ASP A 123 -38.45 -17.49 -23.62
C ASP A 123 -37.09 -17.26 -22.89
N ASP A 124 -36.89 -16.11 -22.27
CA ASP A 124 -35.64 -15.76 -21.57
C ASP A 124 -34.38 -15.90 -22.42
N ARG A 125 -34.49 -15.56 -23.69
CA ARG A 125 -33.37 -15.74 -24.65
C ARG A 125 -32.23 -14.77 -24.45
N TRP A 126 -32.50 -13.64 -23.80
CA TRP A 126 -31.46 -12.65 -23.47
C TRP A 126 -30.95 -12.84 -22.06
N SER A 127 -29.64 -12.77 -21.88
CA SER A 127 -29.01 -12.70 -20.58
C SER A 127 -28.03 -11.51 -20.56
N LEU A 128 -28.18 -10.65 -19.56
CA LEU A 128 -27.33 -9.49 -19.30
C LEU A 128 -26.62 -9.68 -17.96
N ASP A 129 -25.32 -9.41 -17.92
CA ASP A 129 -24.57 -9.21 -16.68
C ASP A 129 -23.78 -7.91 -16.83
N ALA A 130 -23.92 -7.00 -15.87
CA ALA A 130 -23.22 -5.73 -15.86
C ALA A 130 -22.68 -5.44 -14.45
N LYS A 131 -21.43 -4.99 -14.38
CA LYS A 131 -20.75 -4.59 -13.14
C LYS A 131 -20.03 -3.28 -13.33
N VAL A 132 -20.21 -2.38 -12.36
CA VAL A 132 -19.43 -1.14 -12.22
C VAL A 132 -18.80 -1.13 -10.83
N GLN A 133 -17.52 -0.82 -10.75
CA GLN A 133 -16.78 -0.71 -9.51
C GLN A 133 -15.97 0.59 -9.54
N TYR A 134 -16.05 1.34 -8.46
CA TYR A 134 -15.23 2.50 -8.22
C TYR A 134 -14.36 2.28 -6.99
N ILE A 135 -13.06 2.56 -7.11
CA ILE A 135 -12.09 2.41 -6.05
C ILE A 135 -11.33 3.73 -5.90
N LEU A 136 -11.45 4.32 -4.72
CA LEU A 136 -10.61 5.43 -4.29
C LEU A 136 -9.58 4.89 -3.30
N SER A 137 -8.29 5.10 -3.55
CA SER A 137 -7.23 4.78 -2.60
C SER A 137 -6.35 6.00 -2.38
N ASP A 138 -5.98 6.21 -1.13
CA ASP A 138 -5.06 7.26 -0.67
C ASP A 138 -3.98 6.61 0.18
N ALA A 139 -2.73 6.80 -0.19
CA ALA A 139 -1.59 6.31 0.56
C ALA A 139 -0.65 7.47 0.87
N THR A 140 -0.37 7.64 2.14
CA THR A 140 0.54 8.66 2.65
C THR A 140 1.79 7.98 3.19
N ASN A 141 2.95 8.57 2.89
CA ASN A 141 4.25 8.15 3.38
C ASN A 141 4.55 6.67 3.14
N ARG A 142 4.33 6.20 1.90
CA ARG A 142 4.80 4.86 1.51
C ARG A 142 6.28 4.73 1.81
N PRO A 143 6.67 3.72 2.61
CA PRO A 143 8.07 3.54 2.96
C PRO A 143 8.92 3.26 1.73
N LEU A 144 10.06 3.92 1.67
CA LEU A 144 11.06 3.67 0.65
C LEU A 144 11.90 2.45 1.04
N SER A 145 12.36 1.71 0.05
CA SER A 145 13.18 0.50 0.23
C SER A 145 14.50 0.60 -0.52
N GLY A 146 15.45 -0.28 -0.20
CA GLY A 146 16.75 -0.36 -0.85
C GLY A 146 17.69 0.77 -0.46
N ALA A 147 18.77 0.94 -1.24
CA ALA A 147 19.80 1.95 -1.03
C ALA A 147 19.33 3.34 -1.49
N ASN A 148 18.34 3.89 -0.83
CA ASN A 148 17.81 5.23 -1.05
C ASN A 148 18.10 6.09 0.17
N ASP A 149 18.73 7.24 -0.03
CA ASP A 149 19.13 8.13 1.06
C ASP A 149 17.94 8.62 1.91
N ASN A 150 16.72 8.64 1.35
CA ASN A 150 15.50 8.95 2.07
C ASN A 150 14.85 7.70 2.74
N ASN A 151 15.53 6.56 2.69
CA ASN A 151 15.11 5.36 3.40
C ASN A 151 15.60 5.40 4.86
N TYR A 152 14.76 5.92 5.75
CA TYR A 152 15.11 6.04 7.16
C TYR A 152 15.30 4.69 7.88
N PHE A 153 14.84 3.57 7.30
CA PHE A 153 15.14 2.23 7.81
C PHE A 153 16.64 1.93 7.79
N LEU A 154 17.36 2.38 6.75
CA LEU A 154 18.82 2.21 6.71
C LEU A 154 19.46 2.87 7.92
N THR A 155 19.08 4.10 8.23
CA THR A 155 19.60 4.83 9.39
C THR A 155 19.21 4.16 10.70
N MET A 156 17.91 3.83 10.86
CA MET A 156 17.41 3.23 12.09
C MET A 156 18.06 1.88 12.41
N PHE A 157 18.28 1.04 11.38
CA PHE A 157 18.92 -0.26 11.56
C PHE A 157 20.46 -0.19 11.63
N SER A 158 21.11 0.86 11.13
CA SER A 158 22.57 1.02 11.17
C SER A 158 23.07 1.84 12.34
N MET A 159 22.20 2.64 13.01
CA MET A 159 22.63 3.45 14.15
C MET A 159 23.12 2.61 15.32
N PRO A 160 24.08 3.11 16.12
CA PRO A 160 24.57 2.40 17.29
C PRO A 160 23.47 2.09 18.30
N SER A 161 23.49 0.89 18.88
CA SER A 161 22.46 0.47 19.86
C SER A 161 22.55 1.18 21.21
N THR A 162 23.60 1.93 21.46
CA THR A 162 23.75 2.79 22.64
C THR A 162 23.33 4.24 22.40
N MET A 163 22.83 4.55 21.23
CA MET A 163 22.20 5.82 20.90
C MET A 163 20.68 5.66 21.01
N ASP A 164 20.02 6.43 21.88
CA ASP A 164 18.57 6.38 22.06
C ASP A 164 17.87 7.15 20.94
N ILE A 165 17.13 6.45 20.07
CA ILE A 165 16.41 7.05 18.96
C ILE A 165 15.33 8.03 19.42
N THR A 166 14.76 7.84 20.60
CA THR A 166 13.66 8.69 21.09
C THR A 166 14.06 10.13 21.36
N ARG A 167 15.35 10.38 21.53
CA ARG A 167 15.92 11.76 21.65
C ARG A 167 15.70 12.62 20.42
N PHE A 168 15.50 11.98 19.27
CA PHE A 168 15.39 12.64 17.97
C PHE A 168 13.95 12.76 17.50
N GLN A 169 12.96 12.48 18.37
CA GLN A 169 11.54 12.67 18.09
C GLN A 169 11.21 14.12 17.74
N GLN A 170 11.82 15.07 18.43
CA GLN A 170 11.82 16.46 17.98
C GLN A 170 12.79 16.59 16.81
N ALA A 171 12.30 16.26 15.61
CA ALA A 171 13.14 16.11 14.42
C ALA A 171 13.78 17.44 13.94
N VAL A 172 13.29 18.59 14.40
CA VAL A 172 13.76 19.91 14.03
C VAL A 172 14.51 20.55 15.19
N ASP A 173 15.70 21.02 14.93
CA ASP A 173 16.44 21.88 15.85
C ASP A 173 15.75 23.26 15.92
N PRO A 174 15.23 23.68 17.09
CA PRO A 174 14.50 24.94 17.22
C PRO A 174 15.37 26.18 17.02
N ALA A 175 16.69 26.07 17.18
CA ALA A 175 17.61 27.16 17.00
C ALA A 175 17.94 27.44 15.53
N THR A 176 17.99 26.41 14.70
CA THR A 176 18.42 26.52 13.31
C THR A 176 17.31 26.24 12.29
N GLY A 177 16.22 25.61 12.72
CA GLY A 177 15.15 25.12 11.83
C GLY A 177 15.55 23.93 10.94
N LYS A 178 16.73 23.35 11.16
CA LYS A 178 17.26 22.22 10.41
C LYS A 178 16.95 20.89 11.10
N MET A 179 17.20 19.81 10.38
CA MET A 179 17.08 18.45 10.93
C MET A 179 17.97 18.27 12.15
N PHE A 180 17.38 17.87 13.26
CA PHE A 180 18.11 17.53 14.48
C PHE A 180 18.58 16.07 14.43
N TRP A 181 19.90 15.89 14.44
CA TRP A 181 20.51 14.57 14.35
C TRP A 181 21.90 14.58 15.00
N TRP A 182 22.34 13.43 15.46
CA TRP A 182 23.63 13.27 16.14
C TRP A 182 24.85 13.29 15.20
N LEU A 183 24.65 13.00 13.89
CA LEU A 183 25.67 13.15 12.87
C LEU A 183 25.50 14.47 12.14
N ASP A 184 26.51 15.31 12.20
CA ASP A 184 26.51 16.58 11.47
C ASP A 184 26.68 16.33 9.96
N GLY A 185 25.78 16.89 9.16
CA GLY A 185 25.82 16.85 7.70
C GLY A 185 25.64 15.46 7.06
N SER A 186 25.27 14.43 7.82
CA SER A 186 25.20 13.05 7.34
C SER A 186 24.05 12.29 7.98
N GLY A 187 23.53 11.31 7.24
CA GLY A 187 22.42 10.46 7.68
C GLY A 187 21.06 11.15 7.64
N LEU A 188 20.05 10.44 8.02
CA LEU A 188 18.66 10.90 8.07
C LEU A 188 18.08 10.55 9.44
N ASN A 189 17.60 11.56 10.17
CA ASN A 189 16.76 11.31 11.34
C ASN A 189 15.48 10.60 10.87
N PRO A 190 15.17 9.38 11.37
CA PRO A 190 13.98 8.65 10.94
C PRO A 190 12.66 9.39 11.17
N TYR A 191 12.54 10.17 12.23
CA TYR A 191 11.36 11.00 12.49
C TYR A 191 11.25 12.17 11.51
N TRP A 192 12.38 12.78 11.13
CA TRP A 192 12.38 13.76 10.04
C TRP A 192 11.92 13.12 8.73
N GLY A 193 12.40 11.92 8.44
CA GLY A 193 11.97 11.15 7.26
C GLY A 193 10.47 10.89 7.25
N ALA A 194 9.90 10.53 8.40
CA ALA A 194 8.47 10.23 8.55
C ALA A 194 7.58 11.49 8.48
N ASP A 195 8.01 12.62 9.09
CA ASP A 195 7.15 13.78 9.29
C ASP A 195 7.36 14.88 8.24
N TYR A 196 8.58 14.98 7.68
CA TYR A 196 8.98 16.11 6.82
C TYR A 196 9.33 15.69 5.38
N ASN A 197 9.77 14.46 5.16
CA ASN A 197 10.03 13.94 3.81
C ASN A 197 8.85 13.07 3.38
N THR A 198 7.73 13.72 3.05
CA THR A 198 6.45 13.06 2.83
C THR A 198 6.20 12.73 1.37
N ASN A 199 5.43 11.69 1.13
CA ASN A 199 4.87 11.37 -0.17
C ASN A 199 3.40 10.98 -0.02
N GLN A 200 2.61 11.21 -1.06
CA GLN A 200 1.22 10.80 -1.14
C GLN A 200 0.88 10.38 -2.55
N ASP A 201 0.11 9.31 -2.69
CA ASP A 201 -0.53 8.95 -3.93
C ASP A 201 -2.04 8.75 -3.74
N VAL A 202 -2.83 9.46 -4.53
CA VAL A 202 -4.29 9.35 -4.57
C VAL A 202 -4.69 8.74 -5.91
N ARG A 203 -5.39 7.60 -5.87
CA ARG A 203 -5.83 6.91 -7.09
C ARG A 203 -7.33 6.73 -7.13
N ASN A 204 -7.92 7.20 -8.22
CA ASN A 204 -9.29 6.92 -8.61
C ASN A 204 -9.29 5.86 -9.71
N ARG A 205 -9.97 4.72 -9.51
CA ARG A 205 -10.05 3.62 -10.48
C ARG A 205 -11.49 3.23 -10.73
N PHE A 206 -11.83 3.09 -12.01
CA PHE A 206 -13.12 2.60 -12.48
C PHE A 206 -12.91 1.29 -13.22
N ILE A 207 -13.64 0.26 -12.83
CA ILE A 207 -13.68 -1.04 -13.50
C ILE A 207 -15.12 -1.31 -13.91
N MET A 208 -15.34 -1.43 -15.21
CA MET A 208 -16.66 -1.66 -15.79
C MET A 208 -16.60 -2.92 -16.65
N ASN A 209 -17.59 -3.79 -16.48
CA ASN A 209 -17.71 -4.99 -17.28
C ASN A 209 -19.18 -5.20 -17.64
N GLY A 210 -19.42 -5.62 -18.85
CA GLY A 210 -20.75 -6.00 -19.31
C GLY A 210 -20.69 -7.18 -20.27
N SER A 211 -21.67 -8.07 -20.18
CA SER A 211 -21.90 -9.12 -21.16
C SER A 211 -23.36 -9.19 -21.55
N LEU A 212 -23.61 -9.42 -22.82
CA LEU A 212 -24.92 -9.66 -23.37
C LEU A 212 -24.87 -10.95 -24.17
N LYS A 213 -25.71 -11.91 -23.77
CA LYS A 213 -25.81 -13.23 -24.41
C LYS A 213 -27.22 -13.40 -24.99
N TYR A 214 -27.29 -13.96 -26.19
CA TYR A 214 -28.54 -14.33 -26.86
C TYR A 214 -28.56 -15.80 -27.24
N LYS A 215 -29.62 -16.49 -26.86
CA LYS A 215 -29.91 -17.89 -27.26
C LYS A 215 -30.76 -17.89 -28.51
N PHE A 216 -30.17 -18.26 -29.65
CA PHE A 216 -30.92 -18.44 -30.92
C PHE A 216 -31.78 -19.71 -30.86
N THR A 217 -31.19 -20.77 -30.34
CA THR A 217 -31.80 -22.08 -30.14
C THR A 217 -31.26 -22.68 -28.83
N ASP A 218 -31.73 -23.85 -28.43
CA ASP A 218 -31.22 -24.56 -27.26
C ASP A 218 -29.75 -25.01 -27.42
N TRP A 219 -29.26 -25.08 -28.64
CA TRP A 219 -27.91 -25.52 -28.95
C TRP A 219 -27.00 -24.41 -29.53
N LEU A 220 -27.53 -23.23 -29.85
CA LEU A 220 -26.78 -22.14 -30.45
C LEU A 220 -26.99 -20.85 -29.67
N ASN A 221 -25.89 -20.24 -29.23
CA ASN A 221 -25.90 -18.93 -28.58
C ASN A 221 -24.73 -18.04 -29.05
N ALA A 222 -24.90 -16.72 -28.87
CA ALA A 222 -23.83 -15.76 -29.07
C ALA A 222 -23.72 -14.85 -27.84
N GLU A 223 -22.51 -14.43 -27.51
CA GLU A 223 -22.21 -13.55 -26.41
C GLU A 223 -21.24 -12.46 -26.86
N ILE A 224 -21.51 -11.24 -26.44
CA ILE A 224 -20.59 -10.10 -26.53
C ILE A 224 -20.20 -9.66 -25.13
N LYS A 225 -18.93 -9.31 -24.94
CA LYS A 225 -18.43 -8.75 -23.66
C LYS A 225 -17.67 -7.47 -23.95
N ALA A 226 -17.86 -6.51 -23.07
CA ALA A 226 -17.06 -5.28 -23.02
C ALA A 226 -16.55 -5.08 -21.59
N GLY A 227 -15.30 -4.67 -21.47
CA GLY A 227 -14.69 -4.34 -20.19
C GLY A 227 -13.82 -3.11 -20.32
N SER A 228 -13.80 -2.30 -19.30
CA SER A 228 -12.91 -1.14 -19.20
C SER A 228 -12.31 -1.08 -17.80
N ASP A 229 -11.01 -0.88 -17.74
CA ASP A 229 -10.25 -0.59 -16.53
C ASP A 229 -9.51 0.73 -16.74
N MET A 230 -9.84 1.73 -15.95
CA MET A 230 -9.21 3.04 -16.04
C MET A 230 -8.84 3.55 -14.65
N TYR A 231 -7.67 4.16 -14.53
CA TYR A 231 -7.30 4.84 -13.31
C TYR A 231 -6.53 6.14 -13.56
N PHE A 232 -6.69 7.04 -12.60
CA PHE A 232 -6.02 8.32 -12.50
C PHE A 232 -5.32 8.35 -11.17
N THR A 233 -4.01 8.59 -11.16
CA THR A 233 -3.21 8.69 -9.94
C THR A 233 -2.55 10.05 -9.91
N GLU A 234 -2.73 10.77 -8.82
CA GLU A 234 -1.98 11.97 -8.48
C GLU A 234 -0.92 11.58 -7.46
N GLU A 235 0.32 11.98 -7.70
CA GLU A 235 1.46 11.69 -6.84
C GLU A 235 2.10 13.00 -6.40
N THR A 236 2.30 13.16 -5.09
CA THR A 236 3.07 14.28 -4.54
C THR A 236 4.23 13.76 -3.71
N SER A 237 5.36 14.49 -3.74
CA SER A 237 6.50 14.21 -2.89
C SER A 237 7.13 15.51 -2.42
N LYS A 238 7.49 15.56 -1.14
CA LYS A 238 8.08 16.72 -0.49
C LYS A 238 9.36 16.29 0.23
N LEU A 239 10.44 17.00 0.01
CA LEU A 239 11.61 16.99 0.86
C LEU A 239 11.73 18.38 1.50
N TYR A 240 11.68 18.43 2.82
CA TYR A 240 11.80 19.69 3.55
C TYR A 240 13.24 20.22 3.47
N ALA A 241 13.37 21.55 3.49
CA ALA A 241 14.67 22.21 3.56
C ALA A 241 15.33 21.97 4.92
N GLY A 242 16.66 21.86 4.93
CA GLY A 242 17.42 21.80 6.19
C GLY A 242 17.88 20.40 6.59
N SER A 243 17.84 19.42 5.69
CA SER A 243 18.48 18.12 5.90
C SER A 243 19.64 17.92 4.92
N PRO A 244 20.55 16.94 5.15
CA PRO A 244 21.61 16.61 4.19
C PRO A 244 21.08 16.19 2.82
N LEU A 245 19.86 15.63 2.76
CA LEU A 245 19.22 15.24 1.51
C LEU A 245 18.66 16.40 0.70
N SER A 246 18.32 17.50 1.37
CA SER A 246 17.74 18.67 0.72
C SER A 246 17.96 19.93 1.56
N THR A 247 18.98 20.70 1.19
CA THR A 247 19.27 21.97 1.88
C THR A 247 18.21 23.04 1.60
N ASN A 248 17.61 23.03 0.40
CA ASN A 248 16.66 24.07 -0.06
C ASN A 248 15.21 23.59 -0.16
N GLY A 249 14.97 22.31 0.11
CA GLY A 249 13.66 21.70 -0.10
C GLY A 249 13.41 21.30 -1.56
N ARG A 250 12.47 20.36 -1.76
CA ARG A 250 12.00 19.94 -3.06
C ARG A 250 10.53 19.54 -2.98
N PHE A 251 9.77 19.96 -3.96
CA PHE A 251 8.40 19.50 -4.19
C PHE A 251 8.31 18.90 -5.59
N SER A 252 7.65 17.76 -5.69
CA SER A 252 7.30 17.17 -6.98
C SER A 252 5.84 16.76 -7.01
N PHE A 253 5.24 16.96 -8.17
CA PHE A 253 3.87 16.57 -8.47
C PHE A 253 3.88 15.77 -9.78
N GLY A 254 3.12 14.70 -9.83
CA GLY A 254 2.96 13.85 -11.00
C GLY A 254 1.55 13.34 -11.15
N GLU A 255 1.13 13.12 -12.38
CA GLU A 255 -0.13 12.47 -12.72
C GLU A 255 0.14 11.26 -13.61
N LYS A 256 -0.57 10.16 -13.33
CA LYS A 256 -0.57 8.95 -14.16
C LYS A 256 -1.99 8.61 -14.57
N LYS A 257 -2.17 8.32 -15.85
CA LYS A 257 -3.45 7.89 -16.43
C LYS A 257 -3.25 6.55 -17.11
N PHE A 258 -4.22 5.68 -16.94
CA PHE A 258 -4.21 4.36 -17.56
C PHE A 258 -5.61 4.04 -18.04
N TYR A 259 -5.69 3.47 -19.24
CA TYR A 259 -6.92 3.00 -19.86
C TYR A 259 -6.66 1.65 -20.52
N GLU A 260 -7.48 0.68 -20.21
CA GLU A 260 -7.53 -0.60 -20.91
C GLU A 260 -8.97 -0.94 -21.25
N ASN A 261 -9.27 -1.14 -22.51
CA ASN A 261 -10.58 -1.54 -23.00
C ASN A 261 -10.46 -2.91 -23.66
N ASN A 262 -11.36 -3.81 -23.30
CA ASN A 262 -11.43 -5.17 -23.81
C ASN A 262 -12.80 -5.41 -24.42
N PHE A 263 -12.85 -5.92 -25.65
CA PHE A 263 -14.05 -6.34 -26.34
C PHE A 263 -13.87 -7.77 -26.81
N SER A 264 -14.89 -8.59 -26.62
CA SER A 264 -14.89 -9.94 -27.15
C SER A 264 -16.27 -10.33 -27.65
N PHE A 265 -16.28 -11.23 -28.64
CA PHE A 265 -17.49 -11.93 -29.05
C PHE A 265 -17.24 -13.42 -29.11
N MET A 266 -18.26 -14.20 -28.90
CA MET A 266 -18.21 -15.64 -28.93
C MET A 266 -19.54 -16.21 -29.42
N VAL A 267 -19.49 -17.13 -30.38
CA VAL A 267 -20.62 -17.92 -30.84
C VAL A 267 -20.34 -19.36 -30.47
N THR A 268 -21.26 -19.98 -29.75
CA THR A 268 -21.12 -21.36 -29.29
C THR A 268 -22.30 -22.19 -29.79
N ALA A 269 -22.00 -23.30 -30.47
CA ALA A 269 -22.92 -24.35 -30.82
C ALA A 269 -22.60 -25.59 -29.97
N GLN A 270 -23.57 -26.06 -29.19
CA GLN A 270 -23.41 -27.22 -28.32
C GLN A 270 -24.64 -28.09 -28.45
N LYS A 271 -24.45 -29.34 -28.77
CA LYS A 271 -25.55 -30.30 -28.88
C LYS A 271 -25.11 -31.66 -28.35
N ASP A 272 -25.88 -32.16 -27.39
CA ASP A 272 -25.74 -33.53 -26.89
C ASP A 272 -26.42 -34.46 -27.88
N ARG A 273 -25.80 -35.59 -28.18
CA ARG A 273 -26.32 -36.63 -29.09
C ARG A 273 -26.67 -36.13 -30.49
N PHE A 274 -25.71 -35.41 -31.13
CA PHE A 274 -25.94 -35.00 -32.53
C PHE A 274 -25.66 -36.09 -33.55
N LEU A 275 -24.89 -37.12 -33.18
CA LEU A 275 -24.62 -38.30 -33.98
C LEU A 275 -24.60 -39.56 -33.09
N GLY A 276 -25.78 -40.20 -32.92
CA GLY A 276 -25.93 -41.32 -31.99
C GLY A 276 -25.70 -40.88 -30.53
N ASP A 277 -24.73 -41.51 -29.86
CA ASP A 277 -24.35 -41.18 -28.48
C ASP A 277 -23.28 -40.08 -28.36
N PHE A 278 -22.83 -39.52 -29.50
CA PHE A 278 -21.82 -38.48 -29.51
C PHE A 278 -22.44 -37.09 -29.34
N GLY A 279 -21.96 -36.34 -28.37
CA GLY A 279 -22.18 -34.89 -28.19
C GLY A 279 -20.98 -34.10 -28.70
N GLY A 280 -21.17 -32.80 -28.94
CA GLY A 280 -20.10 -31.93 -29.37
C GLY A 280 -20.36 -30.46 -29.08
N THR A 281 -19.26 -29.72 -28.93
CA THR A 281 -19.27 -28.27 -28.79
C THR A 281 -18.30 -27.64 -29.79
N ALA A 282 -18.79 -26.66 -30.55
CA ALA A 282 -17.98 -25.81 -31.42
C ALA A 282 -18.10 -24.35 -30.98
N THR A 283 -16.98 -23.71 -30.86
CA THR A 283 -16.93 -22.28 -30.46
C THR A 283 -16.12 -21.50 -31.47
N PHE A 284 -16.65 -20.36 -31.88
CA PHE A 284 -15.96 -19.36 -32.70
C PHE A 284 -16.03 -18.03 -32.01
N GLY A 285 -14.92 -17.30 -31.94
CA GLY A 285 -14.88 -16.00 -31.28
C GLY A 285 -13.62 -15.21 -31.56
N GLY A 286 -13.60 -13.99 -31.07
CA GLY A 286 -12.46 -13.11 -31.16
C GLY A 286 -12.47 -12.07 -30.04
N ASN A 287 -11.32 -11.48 -29.81
CA ASN A 287 -11.15 -10.41 -28.83
C ASN A 287 -10.27 -9.28 -29.39
N MET A 288 -10.51 -8.09 -28.88
CA MET A 288 -9.72 -6.91 -29.14
C MET A 288 -9.41 -6.22 -27.81
N MET A 289 -8.18 -5.82 -27.62
CA MET A 289 -7.73 -5.05 -26.45
C MET A 289 -7.04 -3.77 -26.94
N GLU A 290 -7.42 -2.64 -26.34
CA GLU A 290 -6.75 -1.37 -26.48
C GLU A 290 -6.24 -0.91 -25.12
N ARG A 291 -4.98 -0.49 -25.05
CA ARG A 291 -4.33 -0.02 -23.84
C ARG A 291 -3.55 1.27 -24.10
N LYS A 292 -3.69 2.24 -23.19
CA LYS A 292 -2.96 3.53 -23.20
C LYS A 292 -2.44 3.86 -21.81
#